data_b473490517cdca47547ece5783a03e1b
#
_entry.id   b473490517cdca47547ece5783a03e1b
#
_cell.length_a   1.000
_cell.length_b   1.000
_cell.length_c   1.000
_cell.angle_alpha   90.00
_cell.angle_beta   90.00
_cell.angle_gamma   90.00
#
_symmetry.space_group_name_H-M   'P 1'
#
loop_
_entity.id
_entity.type
_entity.pdbx_description
1 polymer ?
#
loop_
_entity_poly.entity_id
_entity_poly.type
_entity_poly.pdbx_seq_one_letter_code
_entity_poly.pdbx_strand_id
1 'polypeptide(L)'
;RYKFTYAKKDGYDTTAVRQNGDVRMLRLENAFFGKVPKGEWKAKAYLYNSERGYPGAAVREEPGKFRHQDRQWDTNLFVQGSFQNYFKPWYSLLANGKYAYDYLHYLSDPRLDVTTMYVDNHYRQQEIYASAAHLFTIYPWWRMSLSNDFQWNALRADLIDFVYPTRNTILTSAATSFDFNRLMLQASLLYTHVDDNTRTKGANAGTKNKYTPSVIATWQPLTKLPLNVRAFYKKVFRMPTLNDLYYTFIGNKDLKPEYTTQYDVGITFSHTWNNHWLKSLDLQIDGYYNEVDDKIIAMPTSNQFRWT
;
A
#
# COMPACT_ATOMS: atom_id res chain seq x y z
N ARG A 1 -2.94 -26.59 14.26
CA ARG A 1 -3.26 -27.67 13.28
C ARG A 1 -4.64 -27.41 12.72
N TYR A 2 -4.73 -27.15 11.41
CA TYR A 2 -6.01 -27.02 10.75
C TYR A 2 -6.54 -28.41 10.37
N LYS A 3 -7.78 -28.67 10.74
CA LYS A 3 -8.55 -29.81 10.26
C LYS A 3 -9.47 -29.35 9.14
N PHE A 4 -9.60 -30.13 8.09
CA PHE A 4 -10.59 -29.89 7.05
C PHE A 4 -11.37 -31.18 6.79
N THR A 5 -12.65 -31.04 6.45
CA THR A 5 -13.54 -32.16 6.16
C THR A 5 -13.84 -32.15 4.65
N TYR A 6 -13.80 -33.31 4.04
CA TYR A 6 -14.13 -33.50 2.63
C TYR A 6 -14.98 -34.75 2.45
N ALA A 7 -15.90 -34.73 1.48
CA ALA A 7 -16.70 -35.90 1.14
C ALA A 7 -15.88 -36.88 0.29
N LYS A 8 -15.87 -38.14 0.69
CA LYS A 8 -15.30 -39.23 -0.14
C LYS A 8 -16.29 -39.70 -1.20
N LYS A 9 -15.77 -40.41 -2.20
CA LYS A 9 -16.61 -41.05 -3.26
C LYS A 9 -17.63 -42.07 -2.72
N ASP A 10 -17.42 -42.58 -1.52
CA ASP A 10 -18.32 -43.50 -0.80
C ASP A 10 -19.45 -42.77 -0.04
N GLY A 11 -19.52 -41.47 -0.12
CA GLY A 11 -20.55 -40.62 0.51
C GLY A 11 -20.28 -40.29 1.99
N TYR A 12 -19.17 -40.75 2.58
CA TYR A 12 -18.83 -40.43 3.96
C TYR A 12 -17.87 -39.25 4.05
N ASP A 13 -18.11 -38.38 5.03
CA ASP A 13 -17.20 -37.29 5.35
C ASP A 13 -15.95 -37.83 6.04
N THR A 14 -14.81 -37.34 5.62
CA THR A 14 -13.51 -37.63 6.21
C THR A 14 -12.83 -36.37 6.66
N THR A 15 -12.29 -36.36 7.88
CA THR A 15 -11.52 -35.24 8.40
C THR A 15 -10.03 -35.57 8.28
N ALA A 16 -9.29 -34.67 7.66
CA ALA A 16 -7.83 -34.74 7.58
C ALA A 16 -7.19 -33.53 8.25
N VAL A 17 -5.96 -33.73 8.72
CA VAL A 17 -5.13 -32.63 9.27
C VAL A 17 -4.27 -32.09 8.17
N ARG A 18 -4.34 -30.77 7.99
CA ARG A 18 -3.49 -30.06 7.04
C ARG A 18 -2.03 -30.15 7.47
N GLN A 19 -1.18 -30.68 6.61
CA GLN A 19 0.26 -30.77 6.84
C GLN A 19 0.97 -29.53 6.35
N ASN A 20 2.23 -29.29 6.79
CA ASN A 20 3.06 -28.18 6.38
C ASN A 20 2.39 -26.79 6.54
N GLY A 21 1.63 -26.62 7.63
CA GLY A 21 0.98 -25.34 7.98
C GLY A 21 1.53 -24.78 9.29
N ASP A 22 2.75 -25.15 9.64
CA ASP A 22 3.47 -24.65 10.82
C ASP A 22 4.02 -23.24 10.55
N VAL A 23 4.09 -22.47 11.61
CA VAL A 23 4.66 -21.11 11.61
C VAL A 23 5.52 -20.95 12.85
N ARG A 24 6.74 -20.44 12.65
CA ARG A 24 7.60 -19.92 13.71
C ARG A 24 7.86 -18.47 13.42
N MET A 25 7.77 -17.61 14.43
CA MET A 25 8.05 -16.18 14.25
C MET A 25 8.67 -15.57 15.49
N LEU A 26 9.54 -14.60 15.24
CA LEU A 26 10.06 -13.66 16.22
C LEU A 26 9.71 -12.25 15.78
N ARG A 27 9.15 -11.47 16.68
CA ARG A 27 8.87 -10.06 16.45
C ARG A 27 9.45 -9.24 17.60
N LEU A 28 10.31 -8.30 17.27
CA LEU A 28 10.85 -7.33 18.21
C LEU A 28 10.47 -5.93 17.73
N GLU A 29 9.98 -5.13 18.64
CA GLU A 29 9.56 -3.77 18.36
C GLU A 29 9.95 -2.86 19.52
N ASN A 30 10.67 -1.77 19.21
CA ASN A 30 11.03 -0.74 20.16
C ASN A 30 10.63 0.62 19.62
N ALA A 31 10.01 1.44 20.43
CA ALA A 31 9.64 2.79 20.09
C ALA A 31 10.10 3.75 21.20
N PHE A 32 10.71 4.84 20.76
CA PHE A 32 11.14 5.94 21.61
C PHE A 32 10.44 7.21 21.15
N PHE A 33 10.10 8.03 22.08
CA PHE A 33 9.50 9.33 21.80
C PHE A 33 9.97 10.34 22.85
N GLY A 34 10.08 11.57 22.43
CA GLY A 34 10.51 12.65 23.28
C GLY A 34 9.92 13.98 22.86
N LYS A 35 9.97 14.94 23.77
CA LYS A 35 9.54 16.31 23.54
C LYS A 35 10.74 17.22 23.34
N VAL A 36 10.58 18.19 22.46
CA VAL A 36 11.48 19.35 22.32
C VAL A 36 10.65 20.61 22.53
N PRO A 37 11.25 21.78 22.72
CA PRO A 37 10.48 23.02 22.83
C PRO A 37 9.58 23.20 21.59
N LYS A 38 8.26 23.20 21.81
CA LYS A 38 7.21 23.33 20.79
C LYS A 38 7.13 22.17 19.78
N GLY A 39 7.59 20.98 20.15
CA GLY A 39 7.57 19.85 19.25
C GLY A 39 7.79 18.50 19.92
N GLU A 40 7.80 17.48 19.08
CA GLU A 40 8.04 16.11 19.48
C GLU A 40 8.82 15.35 18.40
N TRP A 41 9.47 14.28 18.85
CA TRP A 41 10.10 13.31 17.96
C TRP A 41 9.70 11.89 18.36
N LYS A 42 9.69 11.02 17.38
CA LYS A 42 9.42 9.59 17.53
C LYS A 42 10.44 8.81 16.74
N ALA A 43 10.95 7.73 17.32
CA ALA A 43 11.82 6.79 16.62
C ALA A 43 11.32 5.37 16.89
N LYS A 44 11.34 4.52 15.88
CA LYS A 44 10.88 3.14 15.96
C LYS A 44 11.87 2.24 15.25
N ALA A 45 12.20 1.11 15.88
CA ALA A 45 12.92 0.00 15.28
C ALA A 45 12.06 -1.25 15.35
N TYR A 46 12.04 -2.01 14.26
CA TYR A 46 11.22 -3.21 14.11
C TYR A 46 12.04 -4.30 13.45
N LEU A 47 11.98 -5.50 14.00
CA LEU A 47 12.51 -6.72 13.43
C LEU A 47 11.43 -7.79 13.45
N TYR A 48 11.20 -8.40 12.33
CA TYR A 48 10.37 -9.58 12.17
C TYR A 48 11.17 -10.65 11.46
N ASN A 49 11.14 -11.86 12.01
CA ASN A 49 11.70 -13.03 11.36
C ASN A 49 10.68 -14.16 11.46
N SER A 50 10.41 -14.85 10.37
CA SER A 50 9.49 -15.96 10.36
C SER A 50 9.91 -17.06 9.41
N GLU A 51 9.52 -18.26 9.76
CA GLU A 51 9.52 -19.46 8.93
C GLU A 51 8.11 -20.03 8.90
N ARG A 52 7.60 -20.31 7.70
CA ARG A 52 6.27 -20.91 7.56
C ARG A 52 6.24 -21.94 6.44
N GLY A 53 5.43 -22.96 6.64
CA GLY A 53 5.07 -23.92 5.61
C GLY A 53 3.79 -23.49 4.89
N TYR A 54 3.68 -23.83 3.62
CA TYR A 54 2.48 -23.66 2.79
C TYR A 54 1.82 -25.02 2.58
N PRO A 55 0.66 -25.26 3.17
CA PRO A 55 0.02 -26.59 3.15
C PRO A 55 -0.66 -26.95 1.81
N GLY A 56 -0.58 -26.10 0.79
CA GLY A 56 -1.26 -26.32 -0.48
C GLY A 56 -2.80 -26.20 -0.37
N ALA A 57 -3.49 -26.56 -1.44
CA ALA A 57 -4.95 -26.57 -1.48
C ALA A 57 -5.53 -27.65 -0.57
N ALA A 58 -6.70 -27.39 0.04
CA ALA A 58 -7.44 -28.36 0.84
C ALA A 58 -8.27 -29.28 -0.08
N VAL A 59 -7.59 -30.01 -0.98
CA VAL A 59 -8.18 -31.01 -1.84
C VAL A 59 -7.84 -32.41 -1.32
N ARG A 60 -8.60 -33.42 -1.74
CA ARG A 60 -8.37 -34.81 -1.36
C ARG A 60 -6.92 -35.20 -1.67
N GLU A 61 -6.14 -35.47 -0.64
CA GLU A 61 -4.81 -36.02 -0.79
C GLU A 61 -4.89 -37.46 -1.30
N GLU A 62 -4.50 -37.66 -2.55
CA GLU A 62 -4.04 -39.00 -2.94
C GLU A 62 -2.63 -39.17 -2.37
N PRO A 63 -2.37 -40.26 -1.60
CA PRO A 63 -1.06 -40.46 -1.03
C PRO A 63 0.03 -40.40 -2.11
N GLY A 64 0.96 -39.48 -2.00
CA GLY A 64 2.07 -39.28 -2.91
C GLY A 64 1.93 -38.17 -3.94
N LYS A 65 0.71 -37.64 -4.22
CA LYS A 65 0.47 -36.73 -5.33
C LYS A 65 0.39 -35.24 -4.96
N PHE A 66 0.20 -34.89 -3.68
CA PHE A 66 -0.02 -33.50 -3.23
C PHE A 66 0.67 -33.20 -1.89
N ARG A 67 1.83 -33.71 -1.65
CA ARG A 67 2.64 -33.30 -0.50
C ARG A 67 3.39 -32.02 -0.85
N HIS A 68 2.74 -30.90 -0.71
CA HIS A 68 3.41 -29.60 -0.81
C HIS A 68 4.32 -29.43 0.40
N GLN A 69 5.61 -29.30 0.13
CA GLN A 69 6.64 -28.97 1.11
C GLN A 69 7.17 -27.56 0.92
N ASP A 70 6.34 -26.69 0.39
CA ASP A 70 6.71 -25.30 0.17
C ASP A 70 6.94 -24.61 1.51
N ARG A 71 8.05 -23.92 1.61
CA ARG A 71 8.43 -23.16 2.79
C ARG A 71 8.83 -21.75 2.42
N GLN A 72 8.58 -20.84 3.34
CA GLN A 72 9.00 -19.45 3.19
C GLN A 72 9.63 -18.95 4.48
N TRP A 73 10.73 -18.24 4.33
CA TRP A 73 11.41 -17.51 5.38
C TRP A 73 11.34 -16.02 5.06
N ASP A 74 10.92 -15.22 6.04
CA ASP A 74 10.85 -13.78 5.92
C ASP A 74 11.72 -13.14 6.98
N THR A 75 12.46 -12.09 6.59
CA THR A 75 13.10 -11.18 7.53
C THR A 75 12.78 -9.76 7.11
N ASN A 76 12.10 -9.02 7.99
CA ASN A 76 11.78 -7.63 7.79
C ASN A 76 12.42 -6.80 8.89
N LEU A 77 13.23 -5.83 8.50
CA LEU A 77 13.85 -4.86 9.40
C LEU A 77 13.46 -3.47 8.94
N PHE A 78 13.02 -2.61 9.85
CA PHE A 78 12.96 -1.19 9.55
C PHE A 78 13.32 -0.34 10.77
N VAL A 79 13.87 0.84 10.47
CA VAL A 79 14.05 1.93 11.40
C VAL A 79 13.40 3.15 10.81
N GLN A 80 12.59 3.83 11.60
CA GLN A 80 11.93 5.06 11.16
C GLN A 80 11.96 6.12 12.24
N GLY A 81 11.99 7.37 11.82
CA GLY A 81 11.90 8.53 12.68
C GLY A 81 10.90 9.55 12.17
N SER A 82 10.31 10.30 13.09
CA SER A 82 9.43 11.43 12.82
C SER A 82 9.79 12.56 13.74
N PHE A 83 9.81 13.78 13.22
CA PHE A 83 10.05 15.00 13.95
C PHE A 83 9.01 16.03 13.56
N GLN A 84 8.32 16.60 14.55
CA GLN A 84 7.36 17.68 14.35
C GLN A 84 7.71 18.83 15.28
N ASN A 85 7.76 20.05 14.74
CA ASN A 85 7.99 21.25 15.55
C ASN A 85 7.17 22.44 15.02
N TYR A 86 6.61 23.19 15.97
CA TYR A 86 5.88 24.44 15.73
C TYR A 86 6.84 25.62 16.01
N PHE A 87 7.67 25.96 15.01
CA PHE A 87 8.68 27.01 15.14
C PHE A 87 8.08 28.39 15.41
N LYS A 88 6.92 28.65 14.77
CA LYS A 88 6.15 29.89 14.90
C LYS A 88 4.66 29.55 14.96
N PRO A 89 3.80 30.48 15.45
CA PRO A 89 2.35 30.25 15.42
C PRO A 89 1.80 30.02 14.01
N TRP A 90 2.47 30.53 13.00
CA TRP A 90 2.07 30.44 11.61
C TRP A 90 2.88 29.39 10.81
N TYR A 91 3.89 28.75 11.42
CA TYR A 91 4.75 27.81 10.69
C TYR A 91 5.13 26.60 11.53
N SER A 92 4.89 25.41 10.97
CA SER A 92 5.37 24.13 11.52
C SER A 92 6.01 23.26 10.44
N LEU A 93 6.90 22.39 10.89
CA LEU A 93 7.60 21.40 10.08
C LEU A 93 7.28 20.01 10.59
N LEU A 94 6.96 19.11 9.68
CA LEU A 94 6.93 17.67 9.89
C LEU A 94 7.97 17.02 8.99
N ALA A 95 8.94 16.31 9.58
CA ALA A 95 9.95 15.57 8.85
C ALA A 95 9.89 14.09 9.23
N ASN A 96 10.05 13.20 8.24
CA ASN A 96 10.09 11.77 8.46
C ASN A 96 11.29 11.16 7.73
N GLY A 97 11.80 10.06 8.29
CA GLY A 97 12.82 9.25 7.65
C GLY A 97 12.58 7.77 7.95
N LYS A 98 12.88 6.90 7.00
CA LYS A 98 12.76 5.45 7.14
C LYS A 98 13.85 4.76 6.33
N TYR A 99 14.41 3.72 6.92
CA TYR A 99 15.13 2.68 6.20
C TYR A 99 14.43 1.35 6.44
N ALA A 100 14.20 0.59 5.38
CA ALA A 100 13.65 -0.76 5.45
C ALA A 100 14.49 -1.73 4.66
N TYR A 101 14.59 -2.95 5.17
CA TYR A 101 15.20 -4.10 4.53
C TYR A 101 14.27 -5.29 4.67
N ASP A 102 13.90 -5.88 3.54
CA ASP A 102 13.04 -7.05 3.47
C ASP A 102 13.80 -8.18 2.73
N TYR A 103 13.82 -9.34 3.35
CA TYR A 103 14.35 -10.56 2.78
C TYR A 103 13.26 -11.62 2.77
N LEU A 104 13.11 -12.28 1.64
CA LEU A 104 12.22 -13.41 1.45
C LEU A 104 12.99 -14.53 0.76
N HIS A 105 12.93 -15.73 1.33
CA HIS A 105 13.38 -16.96 0.72
C HIS A 105 12.15 -17.87 0.56
N TYR A 106 11.88 -18.30 -0.67
CA TYR A 106 10.80 -19.24 -0.99
C TYR A 106 11.38 -20.50 -1.61
N LEU A 107 11.08 -21.64 -0.99
CA LEU A 107 11.49 -22.96 -1.44
C LEU A 107 10.24 -23.78 -1.76
N SER A 108 10.15 -24.30 -3.00
CA SER A 108 9.20 -25.32 -3.41
C SER A 108 10.00 -26.52 -3.93
N ASP A 109 9.97 -27.61 -3.18
CA ASP A 109 10.73 -28.82 -3.48
C ASP A 109 9.78 -29.95 -3.89
N PRO A 110 9.70 -30.22 -5.21
CA PRO A 110 8.77 -31.20 -5.76
C PRO A 110 9.32 -32.65 -5.74
N ARG A 111 10.28 -33.00 -4.89
CA ARG A 111 10.85 -34.35 -4.84
C ARG A 111 9.82 -35.48 -4.78
N LEU A 112 8.59 -35.14 -4.36
CA LEU A 112 7.46 -36.05 -4.29
C LEU A 112 6.39 -35.81 -5.35
N ASP A 113 6.55 -34.79 -6.19
CA ASP A 113 5.60 -34.44 -7.25
C ASP A 113 6.37 -33.96 -8.51
N VAL A 114 6.53 -34.87 -9.45
CA VAL A 114 7.24 -34.60 -10.72
C VAL A 114 6.53 -33.61 -11.63
N THR A 115 5.31 -33.18 -11.28
CA THR A 115 4.53 -32.21 -12.05
C THR A 115 4.80 -30.77 -11.62
N THR A 116 5.45 -30.54 -10.50
CA THR A 116 5.77 -29.23 -9.94
C THR A 116 7.24 -28.90 -10.20
N MET A 117 7.51 -27.65 -10.60
CA MET A 117 8.87 -27.20 -10.83
C MET A 117 9.58 -26.91 -9.50
N TYR A 118 10.85 -27.31 -9.37
CA TYR A 118 11.68 -26.91 -8.24
C TYR A 118 11.92 -25.39 -8.29
N VAL A 119 11.65 -24.73 -7.15
CA VAL A 119 11.87 -23.31 -6.97
C VAL A 119 12.62 -23.07 -5.67
N ASP A 120 13.73 -22.35 -5.76
CA ASP A 120 14.53 -21.91 -4.62
C ASP A 120 14.98 -20.48 -4.88
N ASN A 121 14.16 -19.52 -4.46
CA ASN A 121 14.30 -18.13 -4.81
C ASN A 121 14.50 -17.24 -3.58
N HIS A 122 15.47 -16.34 -3.69
CA HIS A 122 15.77 -15.35 -2.65
C HIS A 122 15.54 -13.95 -3.19
N TYR A 123 14.80 -13.16 -2.43
CA TYR A 123 14.51 -11.77 -2.75
C TYR A 123 15.04 -10.88 -1.64
N ARG A 124 15.62 -9.76 -2.00
CA ARG A 124 16.09 -8.71 -1.09
C ARG A 124 15.60 -7.37 -1.60
N GLN A 125 14.82 -6.69 -0.79
CA GLN A 125 14.37 -5.35 -1.09
C GLN A 125 14.91 -4.38 -0.04
N GLN A 126 15.32 -3.21 -0.50
CA GLN A 126 15.74 -2.10 0.36
C GLN A 126 14.93 -0.87 0.00
N GLU A 127 14.61 -0.07 1.01
CA GLU A 127 13.93 1.20 0.87
C GLU A 127 14.60 2.24 1.76
N ILE A 128 14.86 3.42 1.18
CA ILE A 128 15.17 4.64 1.92
C ILE A 128 14.05 5.62 1.61
N TYR A 129 13.47 6.21 2.63
CA TYR A 129 12.44 7.25 2.51
C TYR A 129 12.81 8.43 3.40
N ALA A 130 12.64 9.63 2.87
CA ALA A 130 12.76 10.89 3.60
C ALA A 130 11.67 11.85 3.14
N SER A 131 11.05 12.57 4.06
CA SER A 131 10.06 13.60 3.73
C SER A 131 10.18 14.82 4.63
N ALA A 132 9.78 15.96 4.08
CA ALA A 132 9.62 17.21 4.80
C ALA A 132 8.33 17.90 4.35
N ALA A 133 7.44 18.19 5.29
CA ALA A 133 6.21 18.93 5.06
C ALA A 133 6.23 20.24 5.86
N HIS A 134 6.13 21.35 5.15
CA HIS A 134 6.04 22.68 5.68
C HIS A 134 4.57 23.11 5.71
N LEU A 135 4.06 23.48 6.88
CA LEU A 135 2.70 23.93 7.07
C LEU A 135 2.71 25.40 7.46
N PHE A 136 1.91 26.18 6.75
CA PHE A 136 1.77 27.62 6.94
C PHE A 136 0.30 27.97 7.26
N THR A 137 0.08 28.67 8.34
CA THR A 137 -1.19 29.30 8.65
C THR A 137 -1.08 30.79 8.23
N ILE A 138 -1.59 31.10 7.05
CA ILE A 138 -1.50 32.47 6.49
C ILE A 138 -2.51 33.37 7.20
N TYR A 139 -3.75 32.88 7.33
CA TYR A 139 -4.83 33.48 8.12
C TYR A 139 -5.58 32.36 8.88
N PRO A 140 -6.37 32.65 9.90
CA PRO A 140 -7.16 31.64 10.61
C PRO A 140 -8.04 30.79 9.68
N TRP A 141 -8.49 31.36 8.58
CA TRP A 141 -9.31 30.71 7.56
C TRP A 141 -8.52 30.19 6.35
N TRP A 142 -7.19 30.43 6.26
CA TRP A 142 -6.36 30.01 5.13
C TRP A 142 -5.06 29.36 5.58
N ARG A 143 -4.90 28.08 5.21
CA ARG A 143 -3.69 27.29 5.46
C ARG A 143 -3.11 26.78 4.16
N MET A 144 -1.80 26.67 4.10
CA MET A 144 -1.05 26.10 2.99
C MET A 144 -0.09 25.04 3.50
N SER A 145 0.20 24.05 2.66
CA SER A 145 1.30 23.11 2.90
C SER A 145 2.11 22.92 1.62
N LEU A 146 3.42 22.75 1.81
CA LEU A 146 4.36 22.34 0.77
C LEU A 146 5.13 21.14 1.30
N SER A 147 5.12 20.03 0.59
CA SER A 147 5.87 18.84 0.98
C SER A 147 6.72 18.31 -0.16
N ASN A 148 7.88 17.74 0.23
CA ASN A 148 8.75 16.99 -0.65
C ASN A 148 9.07 15.66 0.00
N ASP A 149 8.89 14.58 -0.76
CA ASP A 149 9.22 13.23 -0.36
C ASP A 149 10.23 12.66 -1.35
N PHE A 150 11.21 11.97 -0.84
CA PHE A 150 12.17 11.18 -1.60
C PHE A 150 12.07 9.72 -1.18
N GLN A 151 12.01 8.83 -2.15
CA GLN A 151 12.04 7.40 -1.91
C GLN A 151 13.01 6.73 -2.89
N TRP A 152 13.91 5.92 -2.36
CA TRP A 152 14.76 5.04 -3.13
C TRP A 152 14.40 3.59 -2.80
N ASN A 153 14.17 2.78 -3.84
CA ASN A 153 13.92 1.36 -3.72
C ASN A 153 14.91 0.57 -4.56
N ALA A 154 15.37 -0.57 -4.04
CA ALA A 154 16.18 -1.53 -4.78
C ALA A 154 15.64 -2.94 -4.55
N LEU A 155 15.50 -3.69 -5.63
CA LEU A 155 15.11 -5.10 -5.60
C LEU A 155 16.24 -5.97 -6.16
N ARG A 156 16.59 -7.02 -5.44
CA ARG A 156 17.55 -8.05 -5.85
C ARG A 156 16.90 -9.41 -5.71
N ALA A 157 17.16 -10.28 -6.68
CA ALA A 157 16.73 -11.67 -6.65
C ALA A 157 17.80 -12.53 -7.32
N ASP A 158 17.83 -13.81 -6.99
CA ASP A 158 18.68 -14.82 -7.61
C ASP A 158 18.01 -15.54 -8.80
N LEU A 159 17.03 -14.87 -9.40
CA LEU A 159 16.36 -15.35 -10.61
C LEU A 159 17.27 -15.26 -11.83
N ILE A 160 17.08 -16.19 -12.76
CA ILE A 160 17.75 -16.17 -14.07
C ILE A 160 17.40 -14.87 -14.79
N ASP A 161 18.43 -14.20 -15.36
CA ASP A 161 18.29 -12.94 -16.11
C ASP A 161 17.64 -11.79 -15.34
N PHE A 162 17.70 -11.81 -14.01
CA PHE A 162 17.16 -10.73 -13.20
C PHE A 162 17.95 -9.43 -13.39
N VAL A 163 17.24 -8.34 -13.59
CA VAL A 163 17.84 -7.06 -14.04
C VAL A 163 18.25 -6.11 -12.92
N TYR A 164 18.07 -6.50 -11.65
CA TYR A 164 18.45 -5.73 -10.44
C TYR A 164 17.94 -4.28 -10.46
N PRO A 165 16.63 -4.06 -10.50
CA PRO A 165 16.07 -2.73 -10.64
C PRO A 165 16.28 -1.87 -9.39
N THR A 166 16.46 -0.58 -9.62
CA THR A 166 16.39 0.48 -8.62
C THR A 166 15.44 1.56 -9.09
N ARG A 167 14.71 2.17 -8.16
CA ARG A 167 13.76 3.25 -8.44
C ARG A 167 14.01 4.42 -7.53
N ASN A 168 14.14 5.61 -8.11
CA ASN A 168 14.05 6.87 -7.40
C ASN A 168 12.68 7.48 -7.62
N THR A 169 12.02 7.88 -6.55
CA THR A 169 10.74 8.59 -6.60
C THR A 169 10.87 9.90 -5.84
N ILE A 170 10.49 11.00 -6.49
CA ILE A 170 10.37 12.31 -5.88
C ILE A 170 8.91 12.73 -5.98
N LEU A 171 8.31 13.07 -4.84
CA LEU A 171 6.96 13.60 -4.75
C LEU A 171 7.05 15.03 -4.23
N THR A 172 6.45 15.97 -4.96
CA THR A 172 6.32 17.36 -4.51
C THR A 172 4.85 17.72 -4.49
N SER A 173 4.33 18.07 -3.33
CA SER A 173 2.93 18.43 -3.16
C SER A 173 2.81 19.87 -2.66
N ALA A 174 1.92 20.62 -3.32
CA ALA A 174 1.41 21.89 -2.82
C ALA A 174 -0.07 21.74 -2.54
N ALA A 175 -0.51 22.09 -1.33
CA ALA A 175 -1.91 22.04 -0.96
C ALA A 175 -2.34 23.32 -0.24
N THR A 176 -3.61 23.66 -0.38
CA THR A 176 -4.23 24.82 0.28
C THR A 176 -5.58 24.43 0.84
N SER A 177 -5.96 25.01 1.96
CA SER A 177 -7.24 24.81 2.63
C SER A 177 -7.82 26.14 3.06
N PHE A 178 -9.08 26.36 2.70
CA PHE A 178 -9.88 27.51 3.09
C PHE A 178 -11.03 27.05 3.96
N ASP A 179 -11.25 27.74 5.07
CA ASP A 179 -12.31 27.49 6.01
C ASP A 179 -13.17 28.77 6.21
N PHE A 180 -14.30 28.83 5.55
CA PHE A 180 -15.22 29.95 5.54
C PHE A 180 -16.47 29.65 6.38
N ASN A 181 -16.31 29.18 7.62
CA ASN A 181 -17.40 28.89 8.54
C ASN A 181 -18.33 27.72 8.09
N ARG A 182 -18.95 27.83 6.92
CA ARG A 182 -19.85 26.80 6.35
C ARG A 182 -19.31 26.12 5.10
N LEU A 183 -18.26 26.66 4.52
CA LEU A 183 -17.63 26.12 3.34
C LEU A 183 -16.16 25.84 3.65
N MET A 184 -15.80 24.57 3.63
CA MET A 184 -14.41 24.15 3.63
C MET A 184 -14.03 23.74 2.21
N LEU A 185 -12.98 24.35 1.69
CA LEU A 185 -12.42 24.03 0.39
C LEU A 185 -10.97 23.60 0.55
N GLN A 186 -10.61 22.47 -0.01
CA GLN A 186 -9.24 21.97 -0.04
C GLN A 186 -8.84 21.68 -1.48
N ALA A 187 -7.67 22.14 -1.88
CA ALA A 187 -7.10 21.84 -3.19
C ALA A 187 -5.65 21.41 -3.04
N SER A 188 -5.22 20.43 -3.81
CA SER A 188 -3.83 20.01 -3.86
C SER A 188 -3.40 19.65 -5.28
N LEU A 189 -2.12 19.85 -5.55
CA LEU A 189 -1.44 19.40 -6.74
C LEU A 189 -0.22 18.59 -6.32
N LEU A 190 -0.18 17.32 -6.70
CA LEU A 190 0.98 16.47 -6.51
C LEU A 190 1.73 16.28 -7.82
N TYR A 191 3.00 16.61 -7.83
CA TYR A 191 3.95 16.24 -8.86
C TYR A 191 4.68 14.97 -8.44
N THR A 192 4.69 13.97 -9.32
CA THR A 192 5.41 12.72 -9.14
C THR A 192 6.46 12.58 -10.23
N HIS A 193 7.70 12.40 -9.82
CA HIS A 193 8.83 12.03 -10.68
C HIS A 193 9.32 10.65 -10.28
N VAL A 194 9.37 9.72 -11.23
CA VAL A 194 9.88 8.35 -11.05
C VAL A 194 10.94 8.08 -12.07
N ASP A 195 12.09 7.58 -11.63
CA ASP A 195 13.20 7.17 -12.48
C ASP A 195 13.63 5.76 -12.13
N ASP A 196 13.46 4.85 -13.08
CA ASP A 196 13.84 3.44 -12.95
C ASP A 196 15.17 3.19 -13.64
N ASN A 197 16.08 2.53 -12.93
CA ASN A 197 17.36 2.08 -13.43
C ASN A 197 17.49 0.57 -13.26
N THR A 198 18.18 -0.08 -14.19
CA THR A 198 18.48 -1.52 -14.16
C THR A 198 19.95 -1.76 -14.46
N ARG A 199 20.50 -2.86 -13.93
CA ARG A 199 21.89 -3.24 -14.22
C ARG A 199 22.11 -3.52 -15.70
N THR A 200 21.11 -4.09 -16.38
CA THR A 200 21.13 -4.34 -17.82
C THR A 200 20.59 -3.12 -18.55
N LYS A 201 21.39 -2.50 -19.42
CA LYS A 201 20.99 -1.33 -20.21
C LYS A 201 19.76 -1.64 -21.08
N GLY A 202 18.80 -0.72 -21.10
CA GLY A 202 17.59 -0.82 -21.93
C GLY A 202 16.51 -1.75 -21.38
N ALA A 203 16.70 -2.32 -20.19
CA ALA A 203 15.69 -3.15 -19.53
C ALA A 203 14.78 -2.36 -18.57
N ASN A 204 15.02 -1.06 -18.38
CA ASN A 204 14.27 -0.21 -17.46
C ASN A 204 12.95 0.30 -18.06
N ALA A 205 11.99 0.63 -17.21
CA ALA A 205 10.71 1.24 -17.60
C ALA A 205 10.83 2.76 -17.89
N GLY A 206 12.04 3.33 -17.72
CA GLY A 206 12.35 4.75 -17.98
C GLY A 206 11.78 5.71 -16.95
N THR A 207 11.89 6.99 -17.29
CA THR A 207 11.46 8.09 -16.42
C THR A 207 10.00 8.45 -16.68
N LYS A 208 9.24 8.73 -15.62
CA LYS A 208 7.84 9.18 -15.67
C LYS A 208 7.65 10.44 -14.85
N ASN A 209 6.91 11.40 -15.40
CA ASN A 209 6.57 12.68 -14.74
C ASN A 209 5.06 12.88 -14.81
N LYS A 210 4.41 13.12 -13.67
CA LYS A 210 2.94 13.25 -13.61
C LYS A 210 2.48 14.29 -12.61
N TYR A 211 1.36 14.94 -12.94
CA TYR A 211 0.63 15.85 -12.08
C TYR A 211 -0.74 15.27 -11.76
N THR A 212 -1.06 15.21 -10.49
CA THR A 212 -2.34 14.70 -10.00
C THR A 212 -3.03 15.73 -9.12
N PRO A 213 -4.01 16.46 -9.65
CA PRO A 213 -4.80 17.42 -8.90
C PRO A 213 -5.87 16.72 -8.05
N SER A 214 -6.22 17.37 -6.93
CA SER A 214 -7.35 16.98 -6.08
C SER A 214 -8.03 18.24 -5.55
N VAL A 215 -9.36 18.26 -5.56
CA VAL A 215 -10.18 19.32 -4.98
C VAL A 215 -11.28 18.66 -4.17
N ILE A 216 -11.47 19.12 -2.94
CA ILE A 216 -12.52 18.65 -2.02
C ILE A 216 -13.24 19.89 -1.50
N ALA A 217 -14.56 19.86 -1.56
CA ALA A 217 -15.43 20.87 -0.98
C ALA A 217 -16.41 20.23 0.01
N THR A 218 -16.57 20.83 1.16
CA THR A 218 -17.62 20.48 2.14
C THR A 218 -18.40 21.74 2.47
N TRP A 219 -19.68 21.68 2.30
CA TRP A 219 -20.58 22.83 2.46
C TRP A 219 -21.78 22.48 3.34
N GLN A 220 -22.04 23.33 4.32
CA GLN A 220 -23.23 23.30 5.13
C GLN A 220 -24.23 24.37 4.64
N PRO A 221 -25.16 24.04 3.73
CA PRO A 221 -26.04 25.04 3.10
C PRO A 221 -26.99 25.73 4.07
N LEU A 222 -27.41 25.00 5.10
CA LEU A 222 -28.47 25.46 6.02
C LEU A 222 -27.94 25.61 7.45
N THR A 223 -28.19 26.77 8.07
CA THR A 223 -27.75 27.07 9.45
C THR A 223 -28.48 26.27 10.50
N LYS A 224 -29.76 26.01 10.26
CA LYS A 224 -30.65 25.38 11.25
C LYS A 224 -30.74 23.86 11.09
N LEU A 225 -30.29 23.32 9.98
CA LEU A 225 -30.30 21.89 9.72
C LEU A 225 -28.85 21.38 9.61
N PRO A 226 -28.51 20.30 10.31
CA PRO A 226 -27.18 19.69 10.25
C PRO A 226 -27.02 18.86 8.96
N LEU A 227 -27.19 19.52 7.82
CA LEU A 227 -27.04 18.99 6.48
C LEU A 227 -25.70 19.41 5.93
N ASN A 228 -24.84 18.47 5.56
CA ASN A 228 -23.58 18.72 4.92
C ASN A 228 -23.58 18.09 3.52
N VAL A 229 -23.11 18.86 2.55
CA VAL A 229 -22.86 18.40 1.17
C VAL A 229 -21.35 18.32 0.99
N ARG A 230 -20.88 17.18 0.52
CA ARG A 230 -19.47 16.96 0.17
C ARG A 230 -19.38 16.68 -1.31
N ALA A 231 -18.38 17.24 -1.95
CA ALA A 231 -18.01 16.90 -3.31
C ALA A 231 -16.48 16.80 -3.43
N PHE A 232 -15.97 15.85 -4.21
CA PHE A 232 -14.56 15.84 -4.56
C PHE A 232 -14.31 15.41 -6.00
N TYR A 233 -13.24 15.95 -6.51
CA TYR A 233 -12.57 15.53 -7.72
C TYR A 233 -11.14 15.16 -7.39
N LYS A 234 -10.66 13.99 -7.84
CA LYS A 234 -9.30 13.54 -7.59
C LYS A 234 -8.77 12.74 -8.76
N LYS A 235 -7.55 13.07 -9.20
CA LYS A 235 -6.75 12.18 -10.03
C LYS A 235 -5.76 11.41 -9.17
N VAL A 236 -5.61 10.12 -9.45
CA VAL A 236 -4.64 9.23 -8.81
C VAL A 236 -3.76 8.62 -9.88
N PHE A 237 -2.48 8.54 -9.59
CA PHE A 237 -1.46 7.90 -10.42
C PHE A 237 -0.84 6.76 -9.63
N ARG A 238 -0.76 5.59 -10.24
CA ARG A 238 -0.09 4.43 -9.67
C ARG A 238 0.98 3.93 -10.62
N MET A 239 2.23 4.00 -10.18
CA MET A 239 3.33 3.36 -10.91
C MET A 239 3.27 1.84 -10.69
N PRO A 240 3.48 1.00 -11.73
CA PRO A 240 3.68 -0.43 -11.54
C PRO A 240 4.78 -0.70 -10.52
N THR A 241 4.62 -1.72 -9.69
CA THR A 241 5.64 -2.10 -8.73
C THR A 241 6.88 -2.68 -9.43
N LEU A 242 8.01 -2.74 -8.73
CA LEU A 242 9.21 -3.39 -9.29
C LEU A 242 8.95 -4.87 -9.62
N ASN A 243 8.07 -5.53 -8.88
CA ASN A 243 7.66 -6.91 -9.17
C ASN A 243 6.80 -7.01 -10.43
N ASP A 244 5.85 -6.08 -10.63
CA ASP A 244 5.00 -6.06 -11.83
C ASP A 244 5.82 -5.90 -13.11
N LEU A 245 6.90 -5.11 -13.03
CA LEU A 245 7.76 -4.79 -14.17
C LEU A 245 8.85 -5.84 -14.42
N TYR A 246 9.52 -6.30 -13.34
CA TYR A 246 10.83 -6.96 -13.47
C TYR A 246 10.87 -8.40 -12.95
N TYR A 247 9.76 -8.96 -12.49
CA TYR A 247 9.73 -10.37 -12.12
C TYR A 247 9.88 -11.24 -13.37
N THR A 248 10.93 -12.06 -13.44
CA THR A 248 11.48 -12.66 -14.67
C THR A 248 10.44 -13.38 -15.54
N PHE A 249 9.50 -14.11 -14.96
CA PHE A 249 8.54 -14.92 -15.73
C PHE A 249 7.21 -14.24 -16.00
N ILE A 250 6.78 -13.36 -15.09
CA ILE A 250 5.44 -12.76 -15.12
C ILE A 250 5.47 -11.23 -15.22
N GLY A 251 6.63 -10.63 -15.00
CA GLY A 251 6.83 -9.18 -15.10
C GLY A 251 6.72 -8.68 -16.54
N ASN A 252 6.29 -7.43 -16.67
CA ASN A 252 6.17 -6.76 -17.96
C ASN A 252 6.70 -5.33 -17.85
N LYS A 253 7.91 -5.10 -18.38
CA LYS A 253 8.56 -3.77 -18.36
C LYS A 253 7.79 -2.70 -19.15
N ASP A 254 6.91 -3.11 -20.07
CA ASP A 254 6.15 -2.21 -20.94
C ASP A 254 4.81 -1.79 -20.33
N LEU A 255 4.54 -2.17 -19.07
CA LEU A 255 3.36 -1.71 -18.35
C LEU A 255 3.35 -0.19 -18.24
N LYS A 256 2.20 0.36 -18.56
CA LYS A 256 1.93 1.77 -18.35
C LYS A 256 1.47 2.02 -16.91
N PRO A 257 1.73 3.21 -16.39
CA PRO A 257 1.15 3.60 -15.12
C PRO A 257 -0.39 3.68 -15.19
N GLU A 258 -1.03 3.21 -14.14
CA GLU A 258 -2.48 3.27 -13.97
C GLU A 258 -2.93 4.67 -13.55
N TYR A 259 -3.99 5.18 -14.16
CA TYR A 259 -4.63 6.44 -13.80
C TYR A 259 -6.06 6.20 -13.36
N THR A 260 -6.44 6.81 -12.28
CA THR A 260 -7.83 6.81 -11.83
C THR A 260 -8.32 8.24 -11.68
N THR A 261 -9.40 8.57 -12.36
CA THR A 261 -10.13 9.83 -12.15
C THR A 261 -11.38 9.51 -11.35
N GLN A 262 -11.55 10.20 -10.23
CA GLN A 262 -12.62 9.96 -9.27
C GLN A 262 -13.45 11.23 -9.08
N TYR A 263 -14.76 11.06 -9.10
CA TYR A 263 -15.76 12.07 -8.77
C TYR A 263 -16.68 11.48 -7.70
N ASP A 264 -17.01 12.27 -6.71
CA ASP A 264 -17.92 11.88 -5.65
C ASP A 264 -18.73 13.10 -5.20
N VAL A 265 -20.02 12.86 -4.93
CA VAL A 265 -20.92 13.83 -4.30
C VAL A 265 -21.70 13.09 -3.23
N GLY A 266 -21.59 13.57 -1.99
CA GLY A 266 -22.24 12.98 -0.84
C GLY A 266 -23.04 14.00 -0.04
N ILE A 267 -24.10 13.52 0.57
CA ILE A 267 -24.96 14.30 1.50
C ILE A 267 -24.98 13.54 2.83
N THR A 268 -24.72 14.26 3.91
CA THR A 268 -24.86 13.74 5.27
C THR A 268 -25.82 14.60 6.06
N PHE A 269 -26.75 13.98 6.74
CA PHE A 269 -27.67 14.60 7.68
C PHE A 269 -27.58 13.87 9.00
N SER A 270 -27.34 14.61 10.10
CA SER A 270 -27.24 14.03 11.45
C SER A 270 -27.98 14.93 12.41
N HIS A 271 -29.07 14.44 12.96
CA HIS A 271 -29.91 15.21 13.91
C HIS A 271 -30.29 14.39 15.13
N THR A 272 -30.22 15.04 16.29
CA THR A 272 -30.62 14.46 17.56
C THR A 272 -31.85 15.23 18.11
N TRP A 273 -32.90 14.50 18.41
CA TRP A 273 -34.12 15.06 19.01
C TRP A 273 -34.21 14.68 20.47
N ASN A 274 -34.73 15.59 21.26
CA ASN A 274 -35.08 15.29 22.65
C ASN A 274 -36.50 14.66 22.72
N ASN A 275 -36.65 13.48 22.10
CA ASN A 275 -37.92 12.78 21.97
C ASN A 275 -37.79 11.34 22.45
N HIS A 276 -38.87 10.75 23.01
CA HIS A 276 -38.85 9.37 23.51
C HIS A 276 -38.82 8.30 22.43
N TRP A 277 -39.20 8.61 21.22
CA TRP A 277 -39.47 7.68 20.12
C TRP A 277 -38.35 7.68 19.08
N LEU A 278 -37.87 8.84 18.71
CA LEU A 278 -36.73 8.98 17.82
C LEU A 278 -35.68 9.88 18.45
N LYS A 279 -34.59 9.30 18.89
CA LYS A 279 -33.51 10.03 19.57
C LYS A 279 -32.52 10.65 18.61
N SER A 280 -32.14 9.92 17.57
CA SER A 280 -31.22 10.41 16.55
C SER A 280 -31.51 9.78 15.18
N LEU A 281 -31.18 10.50 14.14
CA LEU A 281 -31.18 10.02 12.76
C LEU A 281 -29.89 10.48 12.10
N ASP A 282 -29.12 9.51 11.63
CA ASP A 282 -27.94 9.73 10.80
C ASP A 282 -28.21 9.14 9.43
N LEU A 283 -28.17 9.98 8.40
CA LEU A 283 -28.37 9.60 7.01
C LEU A 283 -27.17 10.02 6.19
N GLN A 284 -26.64 9.09 5.39
CA GLN A 284 -25.58 9.36 4.43
C GLN A 284 -25.96 8.76 3.07
N ILE A 285 -25.83 9.57 2.02
CA ILE A 285 -26.03 9.15 0.63
C ILE A 285 -24.83 9.65 -0.15
N ASP A 286 -24.17 8.75 -0.87
CA ASP A 286 -23.03 9.07 -1.72
C ASP A 286 -23.28 8.52 -3.14
N GLY A 287 -22.97 9.36 -4.14
CA GLY A 287 -22.90 8.99 -5.54
C GLY A 287 -21.48 9.19 -6.07
N TYR A 288 -20.91 8.19 -6.72
CA TYR A 288 -19.55 8.27 -7.22
C TYR A 288 -19.43 7.76 -8.66
N TYR A 289 -18.45 8.29 -9.37
CA TYR A 289 -18.02 7.82 -10.68
C TYR A 289 -16.50 7.72 -10.71
N ASN A 290 -15.98 6.55 -11.11
CA ASN A 290 -14.56 6.28 -11.23
C ASN A 290 -14.24 5.81 -12.65
N GLU A 291 -13.24 6.42 -13.25
CA GLU A 291 -12.67 6.03 -14.54
C GLU A 291 -11.23 5.58 -14.32
N VAL A 292 -10.88 4.40 -14.83
CA VAL A 292 -9.54 3.81 -14.67
C VAL A 292 -8.95 3.55 -16.04
N ASP A 293 -7.84 4.22 -16.35
CA ASP A 293 -7.07 4.03 -17.57
C ASP A 293 -5.85 3.14 -17.29
N ASP A 294 -5.46 2.33 -18.27
CA ASP A 294 -4.28 1.45 -18.24
C ASP A 294 -4.23 0.58 -16.97
N LYS A 295 -5.37 -0.01 -16.55
CA LYS A 295 -5.48 -0.84 -15.36
C LYS A 295 -4.57 -2.06 -15.45
N ILE A 296 -3.70 -2.22 -14.43
CA ILE A 296 -2.79 -3.36 -14.35
C ILE A 296 -3.55 -4.59 -13.83
N ILE A 297 -3.61 -5.63 -14.64
CA ILE A 297 -4.30 -6.89 -14.31
C ILE A 297 -3.40 -8.09 -14.59
N ALA A 298 -3.62 -9.18 -13.86
CA ALA A 298 -2.99 -10.46 -14.11
C ALA A 298 -3.85 -11.26 -15.09
N MET A 299 -3.36 -11.46 -16.31
CA MET A 299 -4.05 -12.26 -17.33
C MET A 299 -3.50 -13.69 -17.33
N PRO A 300 -4.36 -14.72 -17.24
CA PRO A 300 -3.92 -16.10 -17.35
C PRO A 300 -3.40 -16.38 -18.78
N THR A 301 -2.28 -17.06 -18.85
CA THR A 301 -1.73 -17.66 -20.07
C THR A 301 -1.89 -19.19 -19.99
N SER A 302 -1.47 -19.92 -21.02
CA SER A 302 -1.63 -21.37 -21.06
C SER A 302 -1.06 -22.10 -19.84
N ASN A 303 0.03 -21.62 -19.24
CA ASN A 303 0.71 -22.27 -18.12
C ASN A 303 0.97 -21.35 -16.94
N GLN A 304 0.77 -20.06 -17.06
CA GLN A 304 1.09 -19.03 -16.07
C GLN A 304 0.13 -17.85 -16.20
N PHE A 305 0.37 -16.79 -15.49
CA PHE A 305 -0.25 -15.49 -15.73
C PHE A 305 0.84 -14.45 -16.02
N ARG A 306 0.46 -13.39 -16.72
CA ARG A 306 1.34 -12.27 -17.03
C ARG A 306 0.62 -10.96 -16.69
N TRP A 307 1.39 -9.99 -16.22
CA TRP A 307 0.89 -8.64 -15.99
C TRP A 307 0.69 -7.90 -17.33
N THR A 308 -0.48 -7.32 -17.50
CA THR A 308 -0.86 -6.50 -18.67
C THR A 308 -1.56 -5.23 -18.21
#